data_b6a42b50756eb91285cc9e1d36256218
#
_entry.id   b6a42b50756eb91285cc9e1d36256218
#
_cell.length_a   1.000
_cell.length_b   1.000
_cell.length_c   1.000
_cell.angle_alpha   90.00
_cell.angle_beta   90.00
_cell.angle_gamma   90.00
#
_symmetry.space_group_name_H-M   'P 1'
#
loop_
_entity.id
_entity.type
_entity.pdbx_description
1 polymer ?
#
loop_
_entity_poly.entity_id
_entity_poly.type
_entity_poly.pdbx_seq_one_letter_code
_entity_poly.pdbx_strand_id
1 'polypeptide(L)'
;SQRGLSKIQDALHIVRKNKPEDILLDIRNLQAFKQDEKIKSILRNGRAMGCFYVESPAMRMLLKKLKVDTYLGLVAASSIIRPGVSNSGMMREYILRFTDPERRQDAHPVLLDIMPDTFGVMVYQEDVIKVAHYFAGLSLGEADVLRRGMSGKFRSREEFKRVENQYFENCKARGYSLELAQDIWRQIESFAGYAFAKGHSASYAVESYQSLYLKAHYPLEYMVAVINNFGGFYSTEFYVHEARKLGGIVEAPCVQQGDYPTVIHGTTIYLGFILLNGLDETIGVTIGRERQEGGP
;
A
#
# COMPACT_ATOMS: atom_id res chain seq x y z
N SER A 1 5.09 -8.55 3.84
CA SER A 1 4.02 -8.54 4.85
C SER A 1 4.51 -8.93 6.26
N GLN A 2 5.38 -9.93 6.46
CA GLN A 2 5.84 -10.29 7.81
C GLN A 2 6.41 -9.10 8.59
N ARG A 3 7.29 -8.30 7.99
CA ARG A 3 7.82 -7.10 8.65
C ARG A 3 6.76 -6.03 8.97
N GLY A 4 5.71 -5.93 8.17
CA GLY A 4 4.59 -5.02 8.43
C GLY A 4 3.83 -5.43 9.69
N LEU A 5 3.47 -6.70 9.79
CA LEU A 5 2.81 -7.26 10.97
C LEU A 5 3.68 -7.17 12.22
N SER A 6 5.00 -7.44 12.10
CA SER A 6 5.93 -7.28 13.23
C SER A 6 5.96 -5.85 13.75
N LYS A 7 6.02 -4.85 12.87
CA LYS A 7 5.98 -3.43 13.27
C LYS A 7 4.71 -3.08 14.04
N ILE A 8 3.55 -3.59 13.60
CA ILE A 8 2.27 -3.35 14.26
C ILE A 8 2.26 -4.02 15.65
N GLN A 9 2.71 -5.26 15.74
CA GLN A 9 2.77 -6.00 17.02
C GLN A 9 3.72 -5.34 18.02
N ASP A 10 4.93 -4.99 17.58
CA ASP A 10 5.92 -4.31 18.40
C ASP A 10 5.41 -2.94 18.84
N ALA A 11 4.78 -2.18 17.94
CA ALA A 11 4.20 -0.88 18.28
C ALA A 11 3.16 -1.02 19.40
N LEU A 12 2.27 -2.02 19.31
CA LEU A 12 1.28 -2.29 20.36
C LEU A 12 1.94 -2.62 21.71
N HIS A 13 3.02 -3.40 21.68
CA HIS A 13 3.77 -3.71 22.89
C HIS A 13 4.42 -2.44 23.48
N ILE A 14 5.06 -1.63 22.64
CA ILE A 14 5.70 -0.39 23.04
C ILE A 14 4.69 0.62 23.61
N VAL A 15 3.53 0.78 22.94
CA VAL A 15 2.44 1.64 23.43
C VAL A 15 1.98 1.22 24.81
N ARG A 16 1.71 -0.06 25.04
CA ARG A 16 1.28 -0.58 26.35
C ARG A 16 2.31 -0.32 27.46
N LYS A 17 3.61 -0.35 27.11
CA LYS A 17 4.70 -0.08 28.05
C LYS A 17 4.88 1.42 28.31
N ASN A 18 4.81 2.26 27.29
CA ASN A 18 5.06 3.69 27.38
C ASN A 18 3.82 4.50 27.78
N LYS A 19 2.62 3.98 27.50
CA LYS A 19 1.31 4.60 27.79
C LYS A 19 0.35 3.56 28.36
N PRO A 20 0.59 3.10 29.62
CA PRO A 20 -0.21 2.03 30.22
C PRO A 20 -1.70 2.38 30.38
N GLU A 21 -2.07 3.66 30.36
CA GLU A 21 -3.46 4.14 30.39
C GLU A 21 -4.24 3.74 29.13
N ASP A 22 -3.57 3.51 27.99
CA ASP A 22 -4.17 3.16 26.70
C ASP A 22 -4.31 1.62 26.49
N ILE A 23 -4.52 0.87 27.56
CA ILE A 23 -4.60 -0.61 27.56
C ILE A 23 -5.64 -1.18 26.58
N LEU A 24 -6.74 -0.46 26.33
CA LEU A 24 -7.85 -0.90 25.49
C LEU A 24 -7.67 -0.62 23.99
N LEU A 25 -6.44 -0.41 23.55
CA LEU A 25 -6.12 -0.18 22.14
C LEU A 25 -6.57 -1.35 21.26
N ASP A 26 -7.62 -1.16 20.45
CA ASP A 26 -8.11 -2.13 19.48
C ASP A 26 -7.79 -1.72 18.05
N ILE A 27 -6.85 -2.44 17.43
CA ILE A 27 -6.44 -2.23 16.03
C ILE A 27 -7.34 -2.95 15.02
N ARG A 28 -8.40 -3.61 15.46
CA ARG A 28 -9.31 -4.35 14.56
C ARG A 28 -10.50 -3.51 14.11
N ASN A 29 -10.74 -2.35 14.73
CA ASN A 29 -11.87 -1.50 14.41
C ASN A 29 -11.63 -0.66 13.14
N LEU A 30 -11.57 -1.35 11.99
CA LEU A 30 -11.34 -0.72 10.69
C LEU A 30 -12.39 0.35 10.35
N GLN A 31 -13.62 0.19 10.81
CA GLN A 31 -14.68 1.16 10.52
C GLN A 31 -14.41 2.52 11.19
N ALA A 32 -13.94 2.50 12.44
CA ALA A 32 -13.50 3.72 13.12
C ALA A 32 -12.30 4.36 12.41
N PHE A 33 -11.33 3.56 11.96
CA PHE A 33 -10.14 4.06 11.26
C PHE A 33 -10.49 4.75 9.94
N LYS A 34 -11.47 4.26 9.20
CA LYS A 34 -11.95 4.89 7.95
C LYS A 34 -12.54 6.27 8.16
N GLN A 35 -13.02 6.58 9.37
CA GLN A 35 -13.60 7.86 9.71
C GLN A 35 -12.62 8.79 10.45
N ASP A 36 -11.46 8.30 10.83
CA ASP A 36 -10.46 9.02 11.62
C ASP A 36 -9.81 10.16 10.81
N GLU A 37 -10.02 11.41 11.23
CA GLU A 37 -9.50 12.58 10.52
C GLU A 37 -7.97 12.70 10.59
N LYS A 38 -7.31 12.15 11.63
CA LYS A 38 -5.84 12.14 11.70
C LYS A 38 -5.28 11.20 10.63
N ILE A 39 -5.89 10.01 10.43
CA ILE A 39 -5.52 9.08 9.36
C ILE A 39 -5.75 9.73 8.00
N LYS A 40 -6.92 10.32 7.77
CA LYS A 40 -7.23 11.01 6.52
C LYS A 40 -6.24 12.15 6.24
N SER A 41 -5.84 12.90 7.27
CA SER A 41 -4.83 13.94 7.16
C SER A 41 -3.46 13.39 6.74
N ILE A 42 -3.02 12.26 7.32
CA ILE A 42 -1.77 11.59 6.92
C ILE A 42 -1.82 11.19 5.45
N LEU A 43 -2.92 10.58 5.00
CA LEU A 43 -3.12 10.16 3.63
C LEU A 43 -3.11 11.34 2.65
N ARG A 44 -3.96 12.35 2.88
CA ARG A 44 -4.09 13.55 2.02
C ARG A 44 -2.78 14.32 1.86
N ASN A 45 -1.93 14.30 2.89
CA ASN A 45 -0.64 14.99 2.88
C ASN A 45 0.55 14.08 2.53
N GLY A 46 0.33 12.79 2.29
CA GLY A 46 1.38 11.84 1.97
C GLY A 46 2.42 11.66 3.09
N ARG A 47 2.02 11.83 4.37
CA ARG A 47 2.90 11.71 5.54
C ARG A 47 3.02 10.27 6.05
N ALA A 48 2.97 9.30 5.14
CA ALA A 48 2.87 7.88 5.45
C ALA A 48 4.22 7.15 5.60
N MET A 49 5.32 7.87 5.89
CA MET A 49 6.63 7.25 6.12
C MET A 49 6.56 6.28 7.30
N GLY A 50 7.11 5.08 7.13
CA GLY A 50 7.05 3.98 8.08
C GLY A 50 5.79 3.11 7.98
N CYS A 51 4.71 3.61 7.36
CA CYS A 51 3.45 2.88 7.26
C CYS A 51 3.51 1.81 6.18
N PHE A 52 2.98 0.65 6.51
CA PHE A 52 2.99 -0.50 5.62
C PHE A 52 2.35 -0.18 4.27
N TYR A 53 3.05 -0.57 3.20
CA TYR A 53 2.61 -0.54 1.81
C TYR A 53 2.40 0.86 1.19
N VAL A 54 2.41 1.94 1.97
CA VAL A 54 2.07 3.30 1.52
C VAL A 54 3.20 4.31 1.68
N GLU A 55 4.38 3.87 2.12
CA GLU A 55 5.49 4.76 2.46
C GLU A 55 6.43 5.15 1.32
N SER A 56 6.39 4.46 0.15
CA SER A 56 7.30 4.78 -0.95
C SER A 56 7.11 6.22 -1.47
N PRO A 57 8.16 6.90 -1.97
CA PRO A 57 8.05 8.27 -2.47
C PRO A 57 6.97 8.43 -3.52
N ALA A 58 6.90 7.50 -4.47
CA ALA A 58 5.90 7.52 -5.53
C ALA A 58 4.48 7.38 -4.96
N MET A 59 4.27 6.46 -4.00
CA MET A 59 2.98 6.30 -3.35
C MET A 59 2.58 7.54 -2.55
N ARG A 60 3.49 8.10 -1.76
CA ARG A 60 3.24 9.32 -0.97
C ARG A 60 2.92 10.53 -1.86
N MET A 61 3.61 10.69 -3.00
CA MET A 61 3.28 11.72 -3.98
C MET A 61 1.89 11.52 -4.59
N LEU A 62 1.55 10.28 -4.95
CA LEU A 62 0.25 9.95 -5.52
C LEU A 62 -0.90 10.21 -4.52
N LEU A 63 -0.75 9.76 -3.27
CA LEU A 63 -1.72 10.02 -2.21
C LEU A 63 -1.98 11.52 -2.03
N LYS A 64 -0.91 12.33 -2.00
CA LYS A 64 -1.01 13.79 -1.90
C LYS A 64 -1.66 14.40 -3.13
N LYS A 65 -1.31 13.96 -4.34
CA LYS A 65 -1.86 14.46 -5.60
C LYS A 65 -3.35 14.20 -5.72
N LEU A 66 -3.80 13.00 -5.33
CA LEU A 66 -5.20 12.61 -5.34
C LEU A 66 -5.97 13.06 -4.08
N LYS A 67 -5.27 13.61 -3.07
CA LYS A 67 -5.86 13.92 -1.75
C LYS A 67 -6.67 12.74 -1.18
N VAL A 68 -6.10 11.54 -1.28
CA VAL A 68 -6.76 10.31 -0.85
C VAL A 68 -7.11 10.39 0.63
N ASP A 69 -8.39 10.13 0.96
CA ASP A 69 -8.90 10.12 2.31
C ASP A 69 -9.93 9.01 2.57
N THR A 70 -10.13 8.15 1.59
CA THR A 70 -11.04 7.01 1.69
C THR A 70 -10.30 5.68 1.54
N TYR A 71 -10.89 4.62 2.11
CA TYR A 71 -10.36 3.26 1.99
C TYR A 71 -10.28 2.80 0.53
N LEU A 72 -11.36 2.98 -0.24
CA LEU A 72 -11.39 2.59 -1.66
C LEU A 72 -10.42 3.42 -2.49
N GLY A 73 -10.26 4.70 -2.17
CA GLY A 73 -9.24 5.57 -2.78
C GLY A 73 -7.82 5.05 -2.54
N LEU A 74 -7.52 4.57 -1.32
CA LEU A 74 -6.24 3.95 -1.00
C LEU A 74 -6.04 2.65 -1.77
N VAL A 75 -7.05 1.78 -1.83
CA VAL A 75 -7.01 0.52 -2.60
C VAL A 75 -6.71 0.80 -4.07
N ALA A 76 -7.40 1.76 -4.69
CA ALA A 76 -7.16 2.15 -6.07
C ALA A 76 -5.77 2.76 -6.28
N ALA A 77 -5.36 3.74 -5.46
CA ALA A 77 -4.05 4.38 -5.55
C ALA A 77 -2.90 3.37 -5.45
N SER A 78 -2.99 2.41 -4.52
CA SER A 78 -1.98 1.36 -4.36
C SER A 78 -1.92 0.37 -5.53
N SER A 79 -2.97 0.30 -6.31
CA SER A 79 -3.06 -0.60 -7.48
C SER A 79 -2.59 0.06 -8.78
N ILE A 80 -2.87 1.36 -8.97
CA ILE A 80 -2.48 2.08 -10.20
C ILE A 80 -0.99 2.45 -10.27
N ILE A 81 -0.29 2.49 -9.13
CA ILE A 81 1.13 2.90 -9.07
C ILE A 81 2.09 1.83 -9.61
N ARG A 82 1.58 0.72 -10.07
CA ARG A 82 2.39 -0.41 -10.52
C ARG A 82 2.93 -0.21 -11.92
N PRO A 83 4.11 -0.79 -12.26
CA PRO A 83 4.79 -0.53 -13.53
C PRO A 83 3.91 -0.76 -14.76
N GLY A 84 3.15 -1.85 -14.83
CA GLY A 84 2.26 -2.13 -15.97
C GLY A 84 1.21 -1.06 -16.18
N VAL A 85 0.51 -0.66 -15.11
CA VAL A 85 -0.56 0.35 -15.17
C VAL A 85 0.02 1.75 -15.42
N SER A 86 1.15 2.08 -14.79
CA SER A 86 1.77 3.41 -14.97
C SER A 86 2.32 3.61 -16.37
N ASN A 87 2.88 2.58 -17.00
CA ASN A 87 3.48 2.65 -18.34
C ASN A 87 2.43 2.66 -19.46
N SER A 88 1.22 2.16 -19.22
CA SER A 88 0.14 2.11 -20.23
C SER A 88 -0.62 3.43 -20.40
N GLY A 89 -0.33 4.45 -19.60
CA GLY A 89 -1.09 5.69 -19.55
C GLY A 89 -2.34 5.64 -18.67
N MET A 90 -2.79 4.46 -18.22
CA MET A 90 -4.00 4.31 -17.39
C MET A 90 -3.89 5.02 -16.04
N MET A 91 -2.71 5.06 -15.44
CA MET A 91 -2.47 5.84 -14.22
C MET A 91 -2.74 7.35 -14.45
N ARG A 92 -2.32 7.89 -15.59
CA ARG A 92 -2.58 9.28 -15.97
C ARG A 92 -4.07 9.53 -16.14
N GLU A 93 -4.76 8.66 -16.87
CA GLU A 93 -6.21 8.76 -17.08
C GLU A 93 -6.99 8.67 -15.78
N TYR A 94 -6.63 7.75 -14.90
CA TYR A 94 -7.24 7.66 -13.56
C TYR A 94 -7.07 8.97 -12.77
N ILE A 95 -5.86 9.51 -12.73
CA ILE A 95 -5.58 10.77 -12.02
C ILE A 95 -6.41 11.92 -12.59
N LEU A 96 -6.47 12.06 -13.91
CA LEU A 96 -7.24 13.10 -14.57
C LEU A 96 -8.73 13.01 -14.25
N ARG A 97 -9.31 11.81 -14.36
CA ARG A 97 -10.74 11.58 -14.09
C ARG A 97 -11.09 11.62 -12.60
N PHE A 98 -10.13 11.32 -11.74
CA PHE A 98 -10.30 11.48 -10.30
C PHE A 98 -10.31 12.95 -9.88
N THR A 99 -9.39 13.76 -10.41
CA THR A 99 -9.21 15.16 -10.02
C THR A 99 -10.18 16.10 -10.71
N ASP A 100 -10.63 15.75 -11.92
CA ASP A 100 -11.55 16.53 -12.74
C ASP A 100 -12.77 15.69 -13.16
N PRO A 101 -13.94 15.87 -12.51
CA PRO A 101 -15.16 15.13 -12.84
C PRO A 101 -15.62 15.27 -14.30
N GLU A 102 -15.33 16.40 -14.98
CA GLU A 102 -15.70 16.61 -16.38
C GLU A 102 -14.93 15.65 -17.30
N ARG A 103 -13.71 15.32 -16.95
CA ARG A 103 -12.89 14.34 -17.69
C ARG A 103 -13.40 12.91 -17.64
N ARG A 104 -14.37 12.61 -16.78
CA ARG A 104 -15.01 11.28 -16.75
C ARG A 104 -15.81 11.01 -18.01
N GLN A 105 -16.26 12.05 -18.69
CA GLN A 105 -16.96 11.96 -19.98
C GLN A 105 -16.03 11.49 -21.11
N ASP A 106 -14.71 11.58 -20.96
CA ASP A 106 -13.73 11.07 -21.93
C ASP A 106 -13.74 9.54 -22.00
N ALA A 107 -14.28 8.86 -20.97
CA ALA A 107 -14.41 7.41 -20.98
C ALA A 107 -15.59 6.95 -21.82
N HIS A 108 -15.42 5.83 -22.52
CA HIS A 108 -16.54 5.21 -23.22
C HIS A 108 -17.64 4.83 -22.21
N PRO A 109 -18.93 5.14 -22.45
CA PRO A 109 -20.02 4.90 -21.49
C PRO A 109 -20.07 3.47 -20.94
N VAL A 110 -19.87 2.47 -21.80
CA VAL A 110 -19.83 1.06 -21.39
C VAL A 110 -18.73 0.78 -20.37
N LEU A 111 -17.56 1.43 -20.49
CA LEU A 111 -16.47 1.25 -19.51
C LEU A 111 -16.80 1.92 -18.19
N LEU A 112 -17.50 3.04 -18.19
CA LEU A 112 -18.00 3.68 -16.96
C LEU A 112 -18.99 2.79 -16.22
N ASP A 113 -19.89 2.13 -16.97
CA ASP A 113 -20.86 1.19 -16.39
C ASP A 113 -20.19 -0.05 -15.81
N ILE A 114 -19.14 -0.57 -16.47
CA ILE A 114 -18.39 -1.75 -16.02
C ILE A 114 -17.52 -1.42 -14.80
N MET A 115 -16.90 -0.23 -14.76
CA MET A 115 -15.90 0.18 -13.76
C MET A 115 -16.21 1.58 -13.18
N PRO A 116 -17.37 1.76 -12.51
CA PRO A 116 -17.76 3.07 -11.98
C PRO A 116 -16.80 3.58 -10.89
N ASP A 117 -16.29 2.70 -10.03
CA ASP A 117 -15.39 3.05 -8.92
C ASP A 117 -14.03 3.61 -9.40
N THR A 118 -13.64 3.30 -10.63
CA THR A 118 -12.37 3.70 -11.23
C THR A 118 -12.53 4.54 -12.49
N PHE A 119 -13.73 5.11 -12.68
CA PHE A 119 -14.05 6.04 -13.77
C PHE A 119 -13.78 5.46 -15.17
N GLY A 120 -14.09 4.19 -15.36
CA GLY A 120 -13.86 3.47 -16.60
C GLY A 120 -12.39 3.11 -16.87
N VAL A 121 -11.51 3.22 -15.89
CA VAL A 121 -10.10 2.83 -16.01
C VAL A 121 -9.90 1.44 -15.43
N MET A 122 -9.28 0.54 -16.18
CA MET A 122 -8.88 -0.77 -15.67
C MET A 122 -7.78 -0.61 -14.63
N VAL A 123 -8.01 -1.13 -13.41
CA VAL A 123 -7.08 -1.03 -12.27
C VAL A 123 -6.76 -2.41 -11.70
N TYR A 124 -7.70 -3.34 -11.77
CA TYR A 124 -7.62 -4.66 -11.16
C TYR A 124 -7.63 -5.78 -12.19
N GLN A 125 -7.13 -6.96 -11.82
CA GLN A 125 -7.22 -8.15 -12.69
C GLN A 125 -8.67 -8.50 -13.04
N GLU A 126 -9.57 -8.31 -12.11
CA GLU A 126 -11.00 -8.52 -12.31
C GLU A 126 -11.59 -7.58 -13.38
N ASP A 127 -11.01 -6.39 -13.54
CA ASP A 127 -11.47 -5.45 -14.57
C ASP A 127 -11.19 -5.97 -15.97
N VAL A 128 -10.09 -6.67 -16.18
CA VAL A 128 -9.80 -7.36 -17.46
C VAL A 128 -10.89 -8.37 -17.78
N ILE A 129 -11.30 -9.18 -16.79
CA ILE A 129 -12.37 -10.18 -16.98
C ILE A 129 -13.70 -9.48 -17.28
N LYS A 130 -14.04 -8.43 -16.54
CA LYS A 130 -15.28 -7.67 -16.76
C LYS A 130 -15.32 -7.04 -18.14
N VAL A 131 -14.23 -6.39 -18.57
CA VAL A 131 -14.16 -5.76 -19.89
C VAL A 131 -14.23 -6.83 -20.99
N ALA A 132 -13.48 -7.91 -20.88
CA ALA A 132 -13.55 -9.00 -21.85
C ALA A 132 -14.96 -9.60 -21.97
N HIS A 133 -15.67 -9.73 -20.84
CA HIS A 133 -17.03 -10.29 -20.81
C HIS A 133 -18.10 -9.28 -21.25
N TYR A 134 -18.18 -8.13 -20.58
CA TYR A 134 -19.30 -7.19 -20.81
C TYR A 134 -19.09 -6.32 -22.04
N PHE A 135 -17.86 -5.87 -22.32
CA PHE A 135 -17.57 -5.07 -23.50
C PHE A 135 -17.47 -5.96 -24.74
N ALA A 136 -16.62 -6.99 -24.72
CA ALA A 136 -16.38 -7.83 -25.89
C ALA A 136 -17.25 -9.08 -25.99
N GLY A 137 -18.11 -9.37 -25.01
CA GLY A 137 -19.05 -10.50 -25.07
C GLY A 137 -18.40 -11.88 -25.03
N LEU A 138 -17.18 -11.97 -24.51
CA LEU A 138 -16.54 -13.26 -24.28
C LEU A 138 -17.20 -13.98 -23.09
N SER A 139 -17.19 -15.30 -23.10
CA SER A 139 -17.57 -16.08 -21.93
C SER A 139 -16.59 -15.81 -20.77
N LEU A 140 -16.98 -16.04 -19.52
CA LEU A 140 -16.12 -15.89 -18.37
C LEU A 140 -14.86 -16.79 -18.46
N GLY A 141 -15.01 -17.99 -19.06
CA GLY A 141 -13.88 -18.90 -19.31
C GLY A 141 -12.86 -18.30 -20.29
N GLU A 142 -13.32 -17.73 -21.40
CA GLU A 142 -12.47 -17.05 -22.39
C GLU A 142 -11.83 -15.79 -21.80
N ALA A 143 -12.56 -15.00 -21.02
CA ALA A 143 -12.04 -13.85 -20.32
C ALA A 143 -10.91 -14.25 -19.32
N ASP A 144 -11.03 -15.40 -18.65
CA ASP A 144 -9.96 -15.91 -17.77
C ASP A 144 -8.76 -16.45 -18.56
N VAL A 145 -8.98 -17.00 -19.76
CA VAL A 145 -7.88 -17.33 -20.69
C VAL A 145 -7.07 -16.09 -21.04
N LEU A 146 -7.74 -14.97 -21.38
CA LEU A 146 -7.07 -13.70 -21.62
C LEU A 146 -6.27 -13.24 -20.40
N ARG A 147 -6.88 -13.19 -19.24
CA ARG A 147 -6.23 -12.75 -18.00
C ARG A 147 -4.98 -13.58 -17.68
N ARG A 148 -5.04 -14.89 -17.83
CA ARG A 148 -3.89 -15.79 -17.61
C ARG A 148 -2.84 -15.66 -18.69
N GLY A 149 -3.27 -15.57 -19.94
CA GLY A 149 -2.40 -15.43 -21.09
C GLY A 149 -1.57 -14.16 -21.06
N MET A 150 -2.17 -13.04 -20.67
CA MET A 150 -1.49 -11.76 -20.47
C MET A 150 -0.37 -11.83 -19.40
N SER A 151 -0.47 -12.74 -18.44
CA SER A 151 0.58 -12.97 -17.42
C SER A 151 1.69 -13.94 -17.89
N GLY A 152 1.75 -14.29 -19.17
CA GLY A 152 2.71 -15.26 -19.71
C GLY A 152 2.46 -16.71 -19.26
N LYS A 153 1.34 -16.97 -18.58
CA LYS A 153 0.93 -18.30 -18.11
C LYS A 153 -0.04 -18.95 -19.09
N PHE A 154 0.41 -19.10 -20.33
CA PHE A 154 -0.38 -19.80 -21.34
C PHE A 154 -0.47 -21.29 -21.01
N ARG A 155 -1.69 -21.85 -21.11
CA ARG A 155 -1.87 -23.29 -21.30
C ARG A 155 -1.62 -23.67 -22.77
N SER A 156 -2.09 -22.80 -23.71
CA SER A 156 -1.89 -22.93 -25.15
C SER A 156 -1.86 -21.55 -25.78
N ARG A 157 -0.87 -21.29 -26.66
CA ARG A 157 -0.80 -20.08 -27.49
C ARG A 157 -1.94 -20.04 -28.51
N GLU A 158 -2.35 -21.21 -29.01
CA GLU A 158 -3.44 -21.35 -29.96
C GLU A 158 -4.77 -20.96 -29.35
N GLU A 159 -5.03 -21.39 -28.09
CA GLU A 159 -6.23 -21.00 -27.35
C GLU A 159 -6.29 -19.50 -27.14
N PHE A 160 -5.17 -18.89 -26.74
CA PHE A 160 -5.09 -17.44 -26.58
C PHE A 160 -5.40 -16.69 -27.88
N LYS A 161 -4.80 -17.13 -29.00
CA LYS A 161 -5.00 -16.52 -30.31
C LYS A 161 -6.45 -16.67 -30.80
N ARG A 162 -7.08 -17.80 -30.52
CA ARG A 162 -8.50 -18.02 -30.79
C ARG A 162 -9.37 -17.01 -30.03
N VAL A 163 -9.08 -16.81 -28.75
CA VAL A 163 -9.84 -15.88 -27.91
C VAL A 163 -9.60 -14.42 -28.33
N GLU A 164 -8.37 -14.06 -28.71
CA GLU A 164 -8.07 -12.76 -29.31
C GLU A 164 -8.90 -12.49 -30.56
N ASN A 165 -8.95 -13.45 -31.50
CA ASN A 165 -9.76 -13.30 -32.71
C ASN A 165 -11.25 -13.15 -32.36
N GLN A 166 -11.76 -13.96 -31.45
CA GLN A 166 -13.16 -13.88 -30.98
C GLN A 166 -13.47 -12.53 -30.34
N TYR A 167 -12.51 -11.93 -29.60
CA TYR A 167 -12.65 -10.60 -29.03
C TYR A 167 -12.92 -9.56 -30.12
N PHE A 168 -12.12 -9.51 -31.20
CA PHE A 168 -12.28 -8.54 -32.28
C PHE A 168 -13.54 -8.79 -33.10
N GLU A 169 -13.90 -10.05 -33.37
CA GLU A 169 -15.13 -10.41 -34.06
C GLU A 169 -16.37 -9.96 -33.27
N ASN A 170 -16.39 -10.21 -31.97
CA ASN A 170 -17.47 -9.80 -31.10
C ASN A 170 -17.59 -8.26 -30.99
N CYS A 171 -16.47 -7.55 -30.88
CA CYS A 171 -16.47 -6.09 -30.87
C CYS A 171 -17.06 -5.53 -32.15
N LYS A 172 -16.69 -6.08 -33.31
CA LYS A 172 -17.27 -5.70 -34.61
C LYS A 172 -18.77 -5.99 -34.66
N ALA A 173 -19.21 -7.16 -34.25
CA ALA A 173 -20.62 -7.55 -34.20
C ALA A 173 -21.48 -6.64 -33.30
N ARG A 174 -20.86 -6.08 -32.24
CA ARG A 174 -21.50 -5.11 -31.33
C ARG A 174 -21.47 -3.67 -31.82
N GLY A 175 -20.90 -3.42 -33.01
CA GLY A 175 -20.86 -2.09 -33.63
C GLY A 175 -19.75 -1.18 -33.10
N TYR A 176 -18.79 -1.70 -32.36
CA TYR A 176 -17.61 -0.91 -31.92
C TYR A 176 -16.66 -0.69 -33.09
N SER A 177 -16.04 0.49 -33.14
CA SER A 177 -15.00 0.77 -34.13
C SER A 177 -13.76 -0.10 -33.89
N LEU A 178 -13.03 -0.41 -34.96
CA LEU A 178 -11.78 -1.17 -34.82
C LEU A 178 -10.77 -0.43 -33.95
N GLU A 179 -10.72 0.89 -34.05
CA GLU A 179 -9.84 1.74 -33.27
C GLU A 179 -10.12 1.60 -31.76
N LEU A 180 -11.40 1.69 -31.37
CA LEU A 180 -11.81 1.50 -29.97
C LEU A 180 -11.46 0.09 -29.48
N ALA A 181 -11.78 -0.94 -30.28
CA ALA A 181 -11.47 -2.33 -29.93
C ALA A 181 -9.96 -2.55 -29.73
N GLN A 182 -9.12 -1.99 -30.60
CA GLN A 182 -7.67 -2.05 -30.48
C GLN A 182 -7.13 -1.27 -29.27
N ASP A 183 -7.72 -0.14 -28.96
CA ASP A 183 -7.35 0.67 -27.80
C ASP A 183 -7.61 -0.09 -26.49
N ILE A 184 -8.79 -0.66 -26.36
CA ILE A 184 -9.15 -1.48 -25.19
C ILE A 184 -8.27 -2.74 -25.13
N TRP A 185 -7.98 -3.37 -26.26
CA TRP A 185 -7.09 -4.52 -26.31
C TRP A 185 -5.69 -4.17 -25.80
N ARG A 186 -5.09 -3.05 -26.25
CA ARG A 186 -3.78 -2.55 -25.76
C ARG A 186 -3.80 -2.30 -24.25
N GLN A 187 -4.90 -1.77 -23.73
CA GLN A 187 -5.07 -1.61 -22.29
C GLN A 187 -5.10 -2.97 -21.58
N ILE A 188 -5.83 -3.96 -22.09
CA ILE A 188 -5.85 -5.33 -21.55
C ILE A 188 -4.42 -5.93 -21.58
N GLU A 189 -3.70 -5.81 -22.68
CA GLU A 189 -2.32 -6.31 -22.82
C GLU A 189 -1.37 -5.69 -21.80
N SER A 190 -1.51 -4.40 -21.52
CA SER A 190 -0.66 -3.71 -20.56
C SER A 190 -0.85 -4.19 -19.11
N PHE A 191 -1.97 -4.83 -18.82
CA PHE A 191 -2.24 -5.50 -17.52
C PHE A 191 -1.52 -6.82 -17.36
N ALA A 192 -0.91 -7.34 -18.42
CA ALA A 192 -0.18 -8.60 -18.41
C ALA A 192 0.94 -8.60 -17.37
N GLY A 193 0.83 -9.45 -16.39
CA GLY A 193 1.91 -9.72 -15.42
C GLY A 193 2.00 -8.81 -14.20
N TYR A 194 1.33 -7.67 -14.14
CA TYR A 194 1.54 -6.67 -13.08
C TYR A 194 0.30 -6.26 -12.28
N ALA A 195 -0.88 -6.70 -12.65
CA ALA A 195 -2.10 -6.35 -11.93
C ALA A 195 -2.34 -7.28 -10.72
N PHE A 196 -2.79 -6.69 -9.62
CA PHE A 196 -3.26 -7.46 -8.47
C PHE A 196 -4.78 -7.60 -8.48
N ALA A 197 -5.25 -8.69 -7.89
CA ALA A 197 -6.66 -8.82 -7.55
C ALA A 197 -7.07 -7.68 -6.58
N LYS A 198 -8.28 -7.13 -6.76
CA LYS A 198 -8.85 -6.10 -5.89
C LYS A 198 -8.85 -6.55 -4.42
N GLY A 199 -9.17 -7.84 -4.18
CA GLY A 199 -9.16 -8.44 -2.85
C GLY A 199 -7.78 -8.40 -2.20
N HIS A 200 -6.71 -8.63 -2.94
CA HIS A 200 -5.34 -8.54 -2.42
C HIS A 200 -4.98 -7.10 -2.02
N SER A 201 -5.27 -6.13 -2.87
CA SER A 201 -5.05 -4.71 -2.55
C SER A 201 -5.91 -4.24 -1.36
N ALA A 202 -7.14 -4.72 -1.27
CA ALA A 202 -8.02 -4.45 -0.13
C ALA A 202 -7.47 -5.04 1.18
N SER A 203 -6.97 -6.27 1.17
CA SER A 203 -6.35 -6.90 2.35
C SER A 203 -5.13 -6.11 2.82
N TYR A 204 -4.29 -5.64 1.91
CA TYR A 204 -3.14 -4.80 2.24
C TYR A 204 -3.54 -3.43 2.78
N ALA A 205 -4.64 -2.87 2.28
CA ALA A 205 -5.17 -1.62 2.81
C ALA A 205 -5.62 -1.73 4.27
N VAL A 206 -6.10 -2.89 4.73
CA VAL A 206 -6.40 -3.13 6.15
C VAL A 206 -5.15 -2.94 7.00
N GLU A 207 -4.06 -3.62 6.65
CA GLU A 207 -2.77 -3.52 7.35
C GLU A 207 -2.19 -2.09 7.26
N SER A 208 -2.36 -1.43 6.10
CA SER A 208 -2.00 -0.01 5.95
C SER A 208 -2.76 0.88 6.94
N TYR A 209 -4.08 0.70 7.09
CA TYR A 209 -4.89 1.47 8.02
C TYR A 209 -4.50 1.22 9.49
N GLN A 210 -4.15 -0.01 9.85
CA GLN A 210 -3.64 -0.32 11.19
C GLN A 210 -2.33 0.42 11.47
N SER A 211 -1.40 0.41 10.53
CA SER A 211 -0.14 1.15 10.66
C SER A 211 -0.35 2.67 10.66
N LEU A 212 -1.27 3.19 9.85
CA LEU A 212 -1.65 4.59 9.82
C LEU A 212 -2.29 5.04 11.14
N TYR A 213 -3.13 4.21 11.73
CA TYR A 213 -3.74 4.47 13.04
C TYR A 213 -2.66 4.61 14.13
N LEU A 214 -1.74 3.65 14.19
CA LEU A 214 -0.63 3.71 15.14
C LEU A 214 0.23 4.96 14.93
N LYS A 215 0.55 5.31 13.69
CA LYS A 215 1.29 6.54 13.40
C LYS A 215 0.51 7.80 13.76
N ALA A 216 -0.80 7.81 13.59
CA ALA A 216 -1.66 8.96 13.86
C ALA A 216 -1.84 9.25 15.34
N HIS A 217 -1.90 8.21 16.18
CA HIS A 217 -2.22 8.31 17.60
C HIS A 217 -1.03 8.05 18.52
N TYR A 218 -0.06 7.24 18.05
CA TYR A 218 1.14 6.82 18.78
C TYR A 218 2.39 7.00 17.92
N PRO A 219 2.64 8.22 17.41
CA PRO A 219 3.66 8.44 16.38
C PRO A 219 5.05 8.02 16.81
N LEU A 220 5.45 8.30 18.03
CA LEU A 220 6.80 8.01 18.52
C LEU A 220 7.00 6.52 18.81
N GLU A 221 6.03 5.90 19.47
CA GLU A 221 6.03 4.46 19.74
C GLU A 221 6.04 3.66 18.42
N TYR A 222 5.26 4.11 17.45
CA TYR A 222 5.24 3.50 16.13
C TYR A 222 6.59 3.65 15.40
N MET A 223 7.22 4.82 15.46
CA MET A 223 8.54 5.02 14.85
C MET A 223 9.62 4.17 15.51
N VAL A 224 9.56 3.97 16.83
CA VAL A 224 10.47 3.04 17.54
C VAL A 224 10.29 1.62 17.02
N ALA A 225 9.04 1.15 16.84
CA ALA A 225 8.77 -0.16 16.26
C ALA A 225 9.30 -0.28 14.82
N VAL A 226 9.17 0.79 14.02
CA VAL A 226 9.71 0.83 12.64
C VAL A 226 11.23 0.70 12.65
N ILE A 227 11.92 1.43 13.53
CA ILE A 227 13.39 1.39 13.68
C ILE A 227 13.82 -0.01 14.10
N ASN A 228 13.18 -0.61 15.10
CA ASN A 228 13.51 -1.94 15.63
C ASN A 228 13.28 -3.07 14.60
N ASN A 229 12.41 -2.85 13.63
CA ASN A 229 12.20 -3.78 12.51
C ASN A 229 13.04 -3.42 11.26
N PHE A 230 14.11 -2.65 11.45
CA PHE A 230 15.04 -2.21 10.39
C PHE A 230 14.35 -1.45 9.24
N GLY A 231 13.31 -0.69 9.57
CA GLY A 231 12.61 0.17 8.63
C GLY A 231 11.87 -0.60 7.53
N GLY A 232 11.81 0.01 6.36
CA GLY A 232 11.13 -0.52 5.20
C GLY A 232 11.76 0.00 3.91
N PHE A 233 11.19 1.04 3.32
CA PHE A 233 11.67 1.62 2.07
C PHE A 233 12.92 2.50 2.26
N TYR A 234 13.04 3.16 3.42
CA TYR A 234 14.12 4.10 3.72
C TYR A 234 15.18 3.49 4.62
N SER A 235 16.35 4.17 4.73
CA SER A 235 17.36 3.82 5.73
C SER A 235 16.90 4.20 7.14
N THR A 236 17.52 3.58 8.16
CA THR A 236 17.21 3.85 9.57
C THR A 236 17.35 5.34 9.91
N GLU A 237 18.34 6.03 9.35
CA GLU A 237 18.55 7.47 9.51
C GLU A 237 17.30 8.30 9.18
N PHE A 238 16.64 7.99 8.07
CA PHE A 238 15.39 8.69 7.68
C PHE A 238 14.27 8.49 8.71
N TYR A 239 14.16 7.31 9.29
CA TYR A 239 13.16 7.04 10.33
C TYR A 239 13.50 7.74 11.65
N VAL A 240 14.76 7.87 11.98
CA VAL A 240 15.24 8.70 13.13
C VAL A 240 14.86 10.17 12.90
N HIS A 241 15.11 10.71 11.71
CA HIS A 241 14.68 12.07 11.37
C HIS A 241 13.16 12.24 11.39
N GLU A 242 12.40 11.25 10.94
CA GLU A 242 10.94 11.28 11.02
C GLU A 242 10.47 11.29 12.48
N ALA A 243 11.06 10.49 13.36
CA ALA A 243 10.75 10.50 14.79
C ALA A 243 11.00 11.88 15.42
N ARG A 244 12.11 12.55 15.07
CA ARG A 244 12.38 13.93 15.51
C ARG A 244 11.34 14.93 15.01
N LYS A 245 10.93 14.84 13.75
CA LYS A 245 9.86 15.68 13.18
C LYS A 245 8.52 15.49 13.88
N LEU A 246 8.27 14.31 14.41
CA LEU A 246 7.07 13.96 15.16
C LEU A 246 7.13 14.37 16.64
N GLY A 247 8.20 15.06 17.05
CA GLY A 247 8.38 15.60 18.39
C GLY A 247 9.19 14.72 19.34
N GLY A 248 9.82 13.64 18.84
CA GLY A 248 10.70 12.78 19.63
C GLY A 248 12.07 13.42 19.91
N ILE A 249 12.54 13.30 21.12
CA ILE A 249 13.93 13.57 21.51
C ILE A 249 14.70 12.29 21.27
N VAL A 250 15.60 12.27 20.29
CA VAL A 250 16.34 11.05 19.93
C VAL A 250 17.78 11.17 20.40
N GLU A 251 18.13 10.29 21.32
CA GLU A 251 19.43 10.19 21.97
C GLU A 251 20.24 9.00 21.43
N ALA A 252 21.55 9.10 21.55
CA ALA A 252 22.46 8.02 21.22
C ALA A 252 22.24 6.79 22.14
N PRO A 253 22.77 5.60 21.77
CA PRO A 253 22.75 4.45 22.64
C PRO A 253 23.37 4.80 24.03
N CYS A 254 22.64 4.49 25.08
CA CYS A 254 23.02 4.84 26.45
C CYS A 254 22.92 3.63 27.37
N VAL A 255 24.00 3.27 28.04
CA VAL A 255 24.04 2.11 28.95
C VAL A 255 23.10 2.27 30.15
N GLN A 256 22.78 3.50 30.55
CA GLN A 256 21.93 3.78 31.71
C GLN A 256 20.42 3.80 31.32
N GLN A 257 20.08 4.25 30.13
CA GLN A 257 18.69 4.49 29.72
C GLN A 257 18.25 3.67 28.51
N GLY A 258 19.22 3.18 27.72
CA GLY A 258 18.96 2.42 26.50
C GLY A 258 18.82 0.90 26.75
N ASP A 259 18.63 0.17 25.69
CA ASP A 259 18.55 -1.29 25.67
C ASP A 259 19.12 -1.82 24.35
N TYR A 260 19.18 -3.15 24.18
CA TYR A 260 19.57 -3.75 22.91
C TYR A 260 18.69 -3.28 21.75
N PRO A 261 17.33 -3.37 21.78
CA PRO A 261 16.49 -2.65 20.85
C PRO A 261 16.38 -1.16 21.21
N THR A 262 15.98 -0.33 20.26
CA THR A 262 15.60 1.06 20.51
C THR A 262 14.41 1.11 21.47
N VAL A 263 14.47 1.96 22.48
CA VAL A 263 13.43 2.10 23.50
C VAL A 263 12.94 3.55 23.59
N ILE A 264 11.76 3.73 24.19
CA ILE A 264 11.17 5.05 24.43
C ILE A 264 10.75 5.17 25.89
N HIS A 265 11.02 6.33 26.47
CA HIS A 265 10.58 6.74 27.79
C HIS A 265 9.88 8.11 27.66
N GLY A 266 8.56 8.12 27.74
CA GLY A 266 7.75 9.32 27.44
C GLY A 266 7.93 9.75 25.98
N THR A 267 8.66 10.84 25.73
CA THR A 267 8.98 11.35 24.38
C THR A 267 10.46 11.20 24.00
N THR A 268 11.28 10.67 24.91
CA THR A 268 12.70 10.46 24.67
C THR A 268 12.95 9.04 24.16
N ILE A 269 13.60 8.94 23.00
CA ILE A 269 13.94 7.70 22.31
C ILE A 269 15.44 7.48 22.45
N TYR A 270 15.86 6.38 23.04
CA TYR A 270 17.25 5.94 23.08
C TYR A 270 17.47 4.90 22.00
N LEU A 271 18.36 5.20 21.05
CA LEU A 271 18.69 4.27 19.97
C LEU A 271 19.30 3.00 20.56
N GLY A 272 18.88 1.86 20.03
CA GLY A 272 19.28 0.56 20.52
C GLY A 272 20.74 0.21 20.24
N PHE A 273 21.35 -0.59 21.10
CA PHE A 273 22.72 -1.12 20.92
C PHE A 273 22.81 -1.97 19.63
N ILE A 274 21.70 -2.55 19.15
CA ILE A 274 21.61 -3.27 17.88
C ILE A 274 22.07 -2.42 16.68
N LEU A 275 22.06 -1.10 16.78
CA LEU A 275 22.51 -0.18 15.73
C LEU A 275 24.02 0.10 15.76
N LEU A 276 24.73 -0.38 16.77
CA LEU A 276 26.17 -0.23 16.90
C LEU A 276 26.91 -1.30 16.10
N ASN A 277 27.71 -0.87 15.14
CA ASN A 277 28.50 -1.79 14.35
C ASN A 277 29.52 -2.55 15.22
N GLY A 278 29.50 -3.87 15.11
CA GLY A 278 30.45 -4.75 15.80
C GLY A 278 30.07 -5.09 17.25
N LEU A 279 28.94 -4.62 17.76
CA LEU A 279 28.42 -5.06 19.04
C LEU A 279 27.59 -6.35 18.86
N ASP A 280 28.02 -7.42 19.54
CA ASP A 280 27.30 -8.69 19.57
C ASP A 280 25.99 -8.56 20.37
N GLU A 281 24.95 -9.28 19.95
CA GLU A 281 23.64 -9.28 20.60
C GLU A 281 23.75 -9.72 22.06
N THR A 282 24.55 -10.74 22.34
CA THR A 282 24.78 -11.28 23.72
C THR A 282 25.32 -10.21 24.62
N ILE A 283 26.28 -9.40 24.15
CA ILE A 283 26.88 -8.29 24.91
C ILE A 283 25.83 -7.21 25.16
N GLY A 284 25.11 -6.81 24.11
CA GLY A 284 24.08 -5.76 24.21
C GLY A 284 22.95 -6.12 25.18
N VAL A 285 22.48 -7.36 25.14
CA VAL A 285 21.45 -7.86 26.07
C VAL A 285 22.02 -7.96 27.51
N THR A 286 23.27 -8.38 27.65
CA THR A 286 23.93 -8.47 28.99
C THR A 286 24.05 -7.11 29.66
N ILE A 287 24.38 -6.05 28.93
CA ILE A 287 24.43 -4.67 29.48
C ILE A 287 23.06 -4.31 30.11
N GLY A 288 21.97 -4.59 29.43
CA GLY A 288 20.63 -4.32 29.97
C GLY A 288 20.31 -5.11 31.23
N ARG A 289 20.69 -6.39 31.25
CA ARG A 289 20.49 -7.26 32.40
C ARG A 289 21.33 -6.83 33.63
N GLU A 290 22.64 -6.62 33.45
CA GLU A 290 23.54 -6.19 34.52
C GLU A 290 23.09 -4.89 35.17
N ARG A 291 22.57 -3.94 34.34
CA ARG A 291 22.00 -2.71 34.89
C ARG A 291 20.79 -2.96 35.79
N GLN A 292 19.92 -3.92 35.43
CA GLN A 292 18.72 -4.25 36.23
C GLN A 292 19.09 -4.93 37.54
N GLU A 293 20.16 -5.73 37.56
CA GLU A 293 20.63 -6.51 38.74
C GLU A 293 21.57 -5.69 39.61
N GLY A 294 22.42 -4.87 39.01
CA GLY A 294 23.49 -4.14 39.72
C GLY A 294 23.12 -2.72 40.14
N GLY A 295 21.98 -2.20 39.68
CA GLY A 295 21.62 -0.80 39.84
C GLY A 295 22.45 0.15 38.93
N PRO A 296 22.12 1.45 38.93
CA PRO A 296 22.82 2.44 38.11
C PRO A 296 24.23 2.69 38.54
#